data_93c8a81b66888cdf1bfd9e3fe5f35ca8
#
_entry.id   93c8a81b66888cdf1bfd9e3fe5f35ca8
#
_cell.length_a   1.000
_cell.length_b   1.000
_cell.length_c   1.000
_cell.angle_alpha   90.00
_cell.angle_beta   90.00
_cell.angle_gamma   90.00
#
_symmetry.space_group_name_H-M   'P 1'
#
loop_
_entity.id
_entity.type
_entity.pdbx_description
1 polymer ?
#
loop_
_entity_poly.entity_id
_entity_poly.type
_entity_poly.pdbx_seq_one_letter_code
_entity_poly.pdbx_strand_id
1 'polypeptide(L)'
;GFPVTYSITDPSVHDVKVLETLSEEANLPNILGDKGYVSHKIHEKLALKGITVLVPSRKNMDKLGKIDHRLLTRQRKAVETVFSSLERLGFQNFKSRSIQGLESKFESILLSYSILLSRAQQHFEGTLRYSLGY
;
A
#
# COMPACT_ATOMS: atom_id res chain seq x y z
N GLY A 1 1.40 -8.11 -5.22
CA GLY A 1 2.29 -6.94 -5.32
C GLY A 1 3.34 -6.94 -4.25
N PHE A 2 4.53 -6.47 -4.60
CA PHE A 2 5.61 -6.29 -3.64
C PHE A 2 5.40 -4.99 -2.84
N PRO A 3 5.65 -4.98 -1.53
CA PRO A 3 5.78 -3.74 -0.78
C PRO A 3 7.00 -2.95 -1.28
N VAL A 4 6.83 -1.67 -1.55
CA VAL A 4 7.90 -0.78 -2.07
C VAL A 4 8.45 0.07 -0.95
N THR A 5 7.57 0.69 -0.17
CA THR A 5 7.93 1.49 0.99
C THR A 5 6.82 1.45 2.03
N TYR A 6 7.13 1.81 3.25
CA TYR A 6 6.18 1.90 4.35
C TYR A 6 6.55 3.04 5.32
N SER A 7 5.59 3.46 6.13
CA SER A 7 5.84 4.38 7.23
C SER A 7 5.06 3.93 8.46
N ILE A 8 5.71 3.99 9.61
CA ILE A 8 5.07 3.79 10.92
C ILE A 8 4.85 5.16 11.53
N THR A 9 3.60 5.50 11.78
CA THR A 9 3.21 6.80 12.31
C THR A 9 2.33 6.64 13.54
N ASP A 10 2.24 7.70 14.34
CA ASP A 10 1.26 7.78 15.41
C ASP A 10 -0.17 7.70 14.83
N PRO A 11 -1.12 6.99 15.48
CA PRO A 11 -2.50 6.88 15.01
C PRO A 11 -3.23 8.21 14.81
N SER A 12 -2.75 9.29 15.42
CA SER A 12 -3.30 10.65 15.24
C SER A 12 -2.87 11.33 13.95
N VAL A 13 -1.87 10.78 13.25
CA VAL A 13 -1.38 11.32 11.98
C VAL A 13 -2.28 10.87 10.84
N HIS A 14 -2.90 11.82 10.13
CA HIS A 14 -3.70 11.50 8.96
C HIS A 14 -2.83 10.95 7.82
N ASP A 15 -3.26 9.87 7.20
CA ASP A 15 -2.56 9.17 6.10
C ASP A 15 -2.11 10.10 4.97
N VAL A 16 -2.93 11.12 4.68
CA VAL A 16 -2.63 12.10 3.64
C VAL A 16 -1.33 12.89 3.91
N LYS A 17 -0.92 13.04 5.18
CA LYS A 17 0.32 13.75 5.53
C LYS A 17 1.58 12.96 5.19
N VAL A 18 1.50 11.63 5.23
CA VAL A 18 2.62 10.75 4.87
C VAL A 18 2.65 10.42 3.39
N LEU A 19 1.59 10.73 2.65
CA LEU A 19 1.50 10.45 1.21
C LEU A 19 2.66 11.07 0.42
N GLU A 20 3.06 12.27 0.75
CA GLU A 20 4.15 12.96 0.06
C GLU A 20 5.48 12.20 0.22
N THR A 21 5.85 11.89 1.46
CA THR A 21 7.09 11.16 1.75
C THR A 21 7.09 9.79 1.10
N LEU A 22 6.01 9.01 1.27
CA LEU A 22 5.89 7.68 0.66
C LEU A 22 5.91 7.73 -0.88
N SER A 23 5.33 8.78 -1.47
CA SER A 23 5.31 8.95 -2.92
C SER A 23 6.70 9.24 -3.49
N GLU A 24 7.47 10.04 -2.78
CA GLU A 24 8.85 10.38 -3.17
C GLU A 24 9.76 9.16 -3.00
N GLU A 25 9.67 8.45 -1.89
CA GLU A 25 10.45 7.23 -1.65
C GLU A 25 10.13 6.11 -2.66
N ALA A 26 8.85 5.92 -2.96
CA ALA A 26 8.42 4.93 -3.94
C ALA A 26 8.89 5.27 -5.36
N ASN A 27 9.08 6.56 -5.66
CA ASN A 27 9.50 7.09 -6.97
C ASN A 27 8.69 6.51 -8.14
N LEU A 28 7.36 6.43 -7.96
CA LEU A 28 6.44 5.90 -8.96
C LEU A 28 5.68 7.04 -9.62
N PRO A 29 5.53 7.05 -10.95
CA PRO A 29 4.85 8.13 -11.68
C PRO A 29 3.35 8.18 -11.38
N ASN A 30 2.74 7.06 -10.99
CA ASN A 30 1.31 6.97 -10.70
C ASN A 30 1.10 6.24 -9.38
N ILE A 31 0.29 6.81 -8.52
CA ILE A 31 -0.11 6.24 -7.23
C ILE A 31 -1.63 6.17 -7.17
N LEU A 32 -2.14 5.02 -6.78
CA LEU A 32 -3.57 4.81 -6.57
C LEU A 32 -3.86 4.82 -5.07
N GLY A 33 -4.63 5.80 -4.63
CA GLY A 33 -5.09 5.95 -3.26
C GLY A 33 -6.58 5.68 -3.08
N ASP A 34 -7.02 5.55 -1.85
CA ASP A 34 -8.43 5.55 -1.52
C ASP A 34 -8.97 6.99 -1.31
N LYS A 35 -10.24 7.10 -0.89
CA LYS A 35 -10.89 8.40 -0.65
C LYS A 35 -10.29 9.20 0.52
N GLY A 36 -9.50 8.58 1.39
CA GLY A 36 -8.80 9.21 2.50
C GLY A 36 -7.63 10.08 2.02
N TYR A 37 -7.09 9.78 0.85
CA TYR A 37 -5.94 10.48 0.27
C TYR A 37 -6.32 11.70 -0.61
N VAL A 38 -7.53 12.20 -0.49
CA VAL A 38 -7.98 13.39 -1.25
C VAL A 38 -7.45 14.66 -0.59
N SER A 39 -6.47 15.29 -1.24
CA SER A 39 -5.94 16.62 -0.86
C SER A 39 -5.45 17.35 -2.09
N HIS A 40 -6.17 18.39 -2.53
CA HIS A 40 -5.78 19.20 -3.69
C HIS A 40 -4.35 19.73 -3.56
N LYS A 41 -4.00 20.30 -2.40
CA LYS A 41 -2.68 20.88 -2.15
C LYS A 41 -1.55 19.84 -2.32
N ILE A 42 -1.74 18.62 -1.82
CA ILE A 42 -0.73 17.56 -1.92
C ILE A 42 -0.68 17.00 -3.34
N HIS A 43 -1.82 16.83 -4.00
CA HIS A 43 -1.87 16.36 -5.39
C HIS A 43 -1.18 17.34 -6.35
N GLU A 44 -1.39 18.66 -6.19
CA GLU A 44 -0.70 19.70 -6.97
C GLU A 44 0.82 19.65 -6.74
N LYS A 45 1.24 19.53 -5.47
CA LYS A 45 2.66 19.44 -5.11
C LYS A 45 3.33 18.20 -5.71
N LEU A 46 2.67 17.06 -5.68
CA LEU A 46 3.16 15.83 -6.28
C LEU A 46 3.15 15.88 -7.81
N ALA A 47 2.16 16.53 -8.41
CA ALA A 47 2.09 16.74 -9.85
C ALA A 47 3.28 17.58 -10.37
N LEU A 48 3.72 18.58 -9.61
CA LEU A 48 4.94 19.35 -9.93
C LEU A 48 6.22 18.50 -9.92
N LYS A 49 6.19 17.37 -9.19
CA LYS A 49 7.27 16.38 -9.15
C LYS A 49 7.07 15.23 -10.17
N GLY A 50 6.08 15.34 -11.05
CA GLY A 50 5.76 14.31 -12.04
C GLY A 50 5.03 13.09 -11.48
N ILE A 51 4.48 13.18 -10.27
CA ILE A 51 3.75 12.09 -9.60
C ILE A 51 2.25 12.37 -9.66
N THR A 52 1.50 11.49 -10.28
CA THR A 52 0.05 11.58 -10.38
C THR A 52 -0.62 10.70 -9.32
N VAL A 53 -1.44 11.31 -8.46
CA VAL A 53 -2.24 10.57 -7.47
C VAL A 53 -3.65 10.36 -8.00
N LEU A 54 -4.04 9.13 -8.16
CA LEU A 54 -5.35 8.70 -8.64
C LEU A 54 -6.20 8.27 -7.44
N VAL A 55 -7.30 8.98 -7.20
CA VAL A 55 -8.24 8.65 -6.12
C VAL A 55 -9.66 8.56 -6.66
N PRO A 56 -10.54 7.72 -6.06
CA PRO A 56 -11.94 7.67 -6.47
C PRO A 56 -12.61 9.02 -6.26
N SER A 57 -13.29 9.56 -7.28
CA SER A 57 -14.02 10.81 -7.15
C SER A 57 -15.14 10.69 -6.10
N ARG A 58 -15.28 11.70 -5.25
CA ARG A 58 -16.50 11.90 -4.46
C ARG A 58 -17.58 12.50 -5.35
N LYS A 59 -18.87 12.24 -5.04
CA LYS A 59 -20.02 12.71 -5.85
C LYS A 59 -20.03 14.21 -6.20
N ASN A 60 -19.30 15.03 -5.45
CA ASN A 60 -19.25 16.49 -5.56
C ASN A 60 -17.87 17.04 -6.00
N MET A 61 -16.99 16.21 -6.55
CA MET A 61 -15.69 16.69 -7.06
C MET A 61 -15.66 16.65 -8.57
N ASP A 62 -15.15 17.74 -9.15
CA ASP A 62 -14.89 17.83 -10.58
C ASP A 62 -13.97 16.71 -11.06
N LYS A 63 -14.21 16.25 -12.27
CA LYS A 63 -13.64 15.07 -12.91
C LYS A 63 -12.13 15.22 -13.17
N LEU A 64 -11.31 15.22 -12.14
CA LEU A 64 -9.88 14.98 -12.26
C LEU A 64 -9.66 13.49 -12.54
N GLY A 65 -9.47 13.15 -13.82
CA GLY A 65 -9.13 11.81 -14.27
C GLY A 65 -10.24 10.77 -14.06
N LYS A 66 -10.97 10.42 -15.12
CA LYS A 66 -11.90 9.28 -15.09
C LYS A 66 -11.10 7.99 -14.87
N ILE A 67 -11.01 7.54 -13.63
CA ILE A 67 -10.47 6.22 -13.34
C ILE A 67 -11.54 5.19 -13.72
N ASP A 68 -11.15 4.18 -14.48
CA ASP A 68 -12.01 3.03 -14.76
C ASP A 68 -12.35 2.34 -13.42
N HIS A 69 -13.64 2.30 -13.12
CA HIS A 69 -14.16 1.70 -11.89
C HIS A 69 -13.77 0.22 -11.75
N ARG A 70 -13.58 -0.48 -12.88
CA ARG A 70 -13.14 -1.88 -12.90
C ARG A 70 -11.68 -2.00 -12.49
N LEU A 71 -10.82 -1.09 -12.96
CA LEU A 71 -9.41 -1.05 -12.59
C LEU A 71 -9.25 -0.78 -11.08
N LEU A 72 -9.98 0.20 -10.55
CA LEU A 72 -10.03 0.48 -9.12
C LEU A 72 -10.44 -0.71 -8.27
N THR A 73 -11.51 -1.40 -8.66
CA THR A 73 -12.00 -2.59 -7.95
C THR A 73 -10.97 -3.70 -7.97
N ARG A 74 -10.30 -3.93 -9.11
CA ARG A 74 -9.25 -4.93 -9.25
C ARG A 74 -8.05 -4.61 -8.35
N GLN A 75 -7.61 -3.36 -8.33
CA GLN A 75 -6.47 -2.95 -7.50
C GLN A 75 -6.78 -3.03 -6.01
N ARG A 76 -7.98 -2.65 -5.58
CA ARG A 76 -8.41 -2.84 -4.18
C ARG A 76 -8.36 -4.29 -3.75
N LYS A 77 -8.88 -5.22 -4.57
CA LYS A 77 -8.80 -6.66 -4.29
C LYS A 77 -7.35 -7.14 -4.18
N ALA A 78 -6.45 -6.63 -5.01
CA ALA A 78 -5.03 -6.96 -4.92
C ALA A 78 -4.42 -6.48 -3.59
N VAL A 79 -4.72 -5.25 -3.17
CA VAL A 79 -4.26 -4.70 -1.87
C VAL A 79 -4.84 -5.50 -0.70
N GLU A 80 -6.14 -5.83 -0.71
CA GLU A 80 -6.78 -6.66 0.31
C GLU A 80 -6.13 -8.05 0.41
N THR A 81 -5.74 -8.64 -0.72
CA THR A 81 -5.01 -9.91 -0.75
C THR A 81 -3.62 -9.79 -0.12
N VAL A 82 -2.91 -8.69 -0.38
CA VAL A 82 -1.60 -8.42 0.24
C VAL A 82 -1.76 -8.33 1.76
N PHE A 83 -2.69 -7.51 2.26
CA PHE A 83 -2.93 -7.37 3.70
C PHE A 83 -3.31 -8.70 4.34
N SER A 84 -4.22 -9.46 3.75
CA SER A 84 -4.59 -10.78 4.25
C SER A 84 -3.41 -11.75 4.33
N SER A 85 -2.47 -11.66 3.39
CA SER A 85 -1.25 -12.47 3.41
C SER A 85 -0.29 -12.02 4.51
N LEU A 86 -0.13 -10.73 4.71
CA LEU A 86 0.68 -10.17 5.80
C LEU A 86 0.12 -10.53 7.18
N GLU A 87 -1.20 -10.47 7.35
CA GLU A 87 -1.89 -10.88 8.58
C GLU A 87 -1.58 -12.33 8.95
N ARG A 88 -1.55 -13.24 7.99
CA ARG A 88 -1.18 -14.65 8.17
C ARG A 88 0.27 -14.82 8.60
N LEU A 89 1.16 -13.95 8.14
CA LEU A 89 2.56 -13.90 8.56
C LEU A 89 2.77 -13.25 9.93
N GLY A 90 1.68 -12.87 10.61
CA GLY A 90 1.73 -12.32 11.96
C GLY A 90 1.71 -10.80 12.04
N PHE A 91 1.21 -10.12 11.01
CA PHE A 91 1.07 -8.67 10.97
C PHE A 91 0.09 -8.11 12.02
N GLN A 92 -0.73 -8.94 12.61
CA GLN A 92 -1.62 -8.59 13.72
C GLN A 92 -1.00 -8.96 15.07
N ASN A 93 -1.41 -8.24 16.12
CA ASN A 93 -1.02 -8.52 17.51
C ASN A 93 0.49 -8.41 17.78
N PHE A 94 1.09 -7.32 17.37
CA PHE A 94 2.48 -7.01 17.74
C PHE A 94 2.62 -6.81 19.25
N LYS A 95 3.16 -7.80 19.93
CA LYS A 95 3.50 -7.72 21.36
C LYS A 95 4.91 -7.12 21.54
N SER A 96 5.19 -6.02 20.86
CA SER A 96 6.48 -5.34 20.94
C SER A 96 6.48 -4.37 22.13
N ARG A 97 7.57 -4.36 22.91
CA ARG A 97 7.75 -3.47 24.06
C ARG A 97 8.52 -2.19 23.72
N SER A 98 8.97 -2.04 22.49
CA SER A 98 9.69 -0.87 21.99
C SER A 98 9.34 -0.61 20.51
N ILE A 99 9.55 0.63 20.07
CA ILE A 99 9.34 1.01 18.65
C ILE A 99 10.31 0.22 17.75
N GLN A 100 11.58 0.11 18.12
CA GLN A 100 12.57 -0.66 17.37
C GLN A 100 12.17 -2.14 17.23
N GLY A 101 11.65 -2.74 18.31
CA GLY A 101 11.14 -4.12 18.24
C GLY A 101 9.90 -4.26 17.34
N LEU A 102 9.06 -3.24 17.28
CA LEU A 102 7.93 -3.17 16.36
C LEU A 102 8.40 -3.09 14.92
N GLU A 103 9.32 -2.17 14.62
CA GLU A 103 9.91 -1.97 13.29
C GLU A 103 10.60 -3.23 12.79
N SER A 104 11.49 -3.83 13.60
CA SER A 104 12.19 -5.07 13.23
C SER A 104 11.24 -6.21 12.91
N LYS A 105 10.17 -6.35 13.69
CA LYS A 105 9.16 -7.39 13.44
C LYS A 105 8.38 -7.10 12.16
N PHE A 106 8.01 -5.84 11.93
CA PHE A 106 7.33 -5.39 10.74
C PHE A 106 8.17 -5.68 9.47
N GLU A 107 9.44 -5.27 9.49
CA GLU A 107 10.40 -5.52 8.39
C GLU A 107 10.61 -7.01 8.13
N SER A 108 10.70 -7.82 9.18
CA SER A 108 10.82 -9.27 9.05
C SER A 108 9.62 -9.89 8.35
N ILE A 109 8.40 -9.41 8.63
CA ILE A 109 7.18 -9.87 7.97
C ILE A 109 7.16 -9.44 6.50
N LEU A 110 7.51 -8.18 6.21
CA LEU A 110 7.58 -7.67 4.83
C LEU A 110 8.62 -8.42 4.00
N LEU A 111 9.78 -8.70 4.58
CA LEU A 111 10.83 -9.48 3.94
C LEU A 111 10.36 -10.91 3.67
N SER A 112 9.77 -11.58 4.64
CA SER A 112 9.22 -12.93 4.50
C SER A 112 8.16 -12.99 3.40
N TYR A 113 7.25 -12.03 3.38
CA TYR A 113 6.25 -11.90 2.33
C TYR A 113 6.89 -11.74 0.94
N SER A 114 7.88 -10.86 0.83
CA SER A 114 8.57 -10.59 -0.45
C SER A 114 9.31 -11.81 -0.97
N ILE A 115 9.98 -12.57 -0.10
CA ILE A 115 10.66 -13.82 -0.44
C ILE A 115 9.64 -14.86 -0.93
N LEU A 116 8.53 -15.04 -0.21
CA LEU A 116 7.47 -15.99 -0.58
C LEU A 116 6.83 -15.61 -1.91
N LEU A 117 6.57 -14.32 -2.13
CA LEU A 117 6.01 -13.83 -3.37
C LEU A 117 6.96 -14.05 -4.55
N SER A 118 8.25 -13.78 -4.37
CA SER A 118 9.27 -14.02 -5.39
C SER A 118 9.35 -15.49 -5.79
N ARG A 119 9.32 -16.40 -4.81
CA ARG A 119 9.30 -17.85 -5.07
C ARG A 119 8.02 -18.30 -5.74
N ALA A 120 6.88 -17.79 -5.30
CA ALA A 120 5.58 -18.14 -5.89
C ALA A 120 5.49 -17.71 -7.36
N GLN A 121 6.07 -16.59 -7.74
CA GLN A 121 6.12 -16.15 -9.14
C GLN A 121 6.96 -17.08 -10.04
N GLN A 122 7.95 -17.75 -9.47
CA GLN A 122 8.83 -18.64 -10.22
C GLN A 122 8.25 -20.09 -10.37
N HIS A 123 7.45 -20.53 -9.39
CA HIS A 123 7.10 -21.94 -9.26
C HIS A 123 5.60 -22.23 -9.13
N PHE A 124 4.76 -21.22 -9.10
CA PHE A 124 3.35 -21.38 -8.78
C PHE A 124 2.44 -20.50 -9.65
N GLU A 125 1.58 -21.14 -10.43
CA GLU A 125 0.51 -20.51 -11.18
C GLU A 125 -0.73 -20.32 -10.29
N GLY A 126 -0.69 -19.37 -9.37
CA GLY A 126 -1.82 -19.16 -8.47
C GLY A 126 -1.66 -17.93 -7.56
N THR A 127 -2.52 -17.83 -6.56
CA THR A 127 -2.41 -16.80 -5.54
C THR A 127 -1.50 -17.26 -4.41
N LEU A 128 -0.73 -16.36 -3.83
CA LEU A 128 0.16 -16.60 -2.70
C LEU A 128 -0.58 -17.27 -1.51
N ARG A 129 -1.87 -17.07 -1.45
CA ARG A 129 -2.77 -17.66 -0.45
C ARG A 129 -2.65 -19.19 -0.37
N TYR A 130 -2.48 -19.84 -1.50
CA TYR A 130 -2.36 -21.30 -1.57
C TYR A 130 -0.93 -21.79 -1.34
N SER A 131 0.09 -20.94 -1.54
CA SER A 131 1.49 -21.27 -1.29
C SER A 131 1.86 -21.18 0.19
N LEU A 132 1.09 -20.49 1.02
CA LEU A 132 1.31 -20.37 2.46
C LEU A 132 0.81 -21.58 3.27
N GLY A 133 0.42 -22.65 2.59
CA GLY A 133 0.13 -23.96 3.18
C GLY A 133 -1.16 -23.99 4.03
N TYR A 134 -2.10 -24.70 3.56
CA TYR A 134 -3.19 -25.34 4.31
C TYR A 134 -3.17 -26.82 4.06
#